data_fa87c1b01fc6ecb1b87a56980be0e813
#
_entry.id   fa87c1b01fc6ecb1b87a56980be0e813
#
_cell.length_a   1.000
_cell.length_b   1.000
_cell.length_c   1.000
_cell.angle_alpha   90.00
_cell.angle_beta   90.00
_cell.angle_gamma   90.00
#
_symmetry.space_group_name_H-M   'P 1'
#
loop_
_entity.id
_entity.type
_entity.pdbx_description
1 polymer ?
#
loop_
_entity_poly.entity_id
_entity_poly.type
_entity_poly.pdbx_seq_one_letter_code
_entity_poly.pdbx_strand_id
1 'polypeptide(L)'
;MEIYLIGYTLFALAFAFVVFVQLVSHRLIFKNNIRIQQIFAHPLLTYSIRRIGSALISIMLAITATFFLIRIKSEGFMICKQAIGTWDKLGESLREMQCVALKARLGITENWFVDLFSYYYKILPFPKTVCQVTDVGTIVGTDTIYTISNQNCRNFILDLGTVFFLGGGNNGKFVLDLISEKMVISFRIGIIAVIVELLLGYPMGIMMAKNKDGIFDKIGKTYIITIDAIPGVAYYYIWMALFAALSLPTIYEAGNFLTYLAPSLTMGFTGMAGIALWVRRFMLDEFNSDYVKFARAKGLSENRIMYTHILRNAIVPLVRSIPAAILGALLGTFYIEKIYGIDGIGGLLVKSESTNDYFVLQGIIVISALISIISYLAGDIVTAVVDPRVSFSKE
;
A
#
# COMPACT_ATOMS: atom_id res chain seq x y z
N MET A 1 18.50 -7.13 27.58
CA MET A 1 19.19 -5.83 27.67
C MET A 1 19.95 -5.51 26.39
N GLU A 2 20.71 -6.44 25.79
CA GLU A 2 21.44 -6.20 24.53
C GLU A 2 20.56 -5.87 23.31
N ILE A 3 19.39 -6.52 23.15
CA ILE A 3 18.48 -6.26 22.03
C ILE A 3 17.95 -4.82 22.05
N TYR A 4 17.71 -4.28 23.23
CA TYR A 4 17.24 -2.88 23.38
C TYR A 4 18.32 -1.87 23.02
N LEU A 5 19.57 -2.18 23.39
CA LEU A 5 20.72 -1.33 23.05
C LEU A 5 20.91 -1.28 21.52
N ILE A 6 20.76 -2.44 20.85
CA ILE A 6 20.81 -2.52 19.37
C ILE A 6 19.66 -1.75 18.75
N GLY A 7 18.44 -1.83 19.28
CA GLY A 7 17.27 -1.08 18.81
C GLY A 7 17.48 0.43 18.92
N TYR A 8 17.98 0.92 20.08
CA TYR A 8 18.29 2.34 20.28
C TYR A 8 19.41 2.82 19.34
N THR A 9 20.46 2.03 19.16
CA THR A 9 21.56 2.40 18.25
C THR A 9 21.11 2.44 16.80
N LEU A 10 20.30 1.50 16.35
CA LEU A 10 19.75 1.49 14.99
C LEU A 10 18.77 2.63 14.73
N PHE A 11 17.91 2.96 15.71
CA PHE A 11 17.05 4.13 15.62
C PHE A 11 17.87 5.42 15.58
N ALA A 12 18.85 5.57 16.45
CA ALA A 12 19.74 6.72 16.44
C ALA A 12 20.51 6.83 15.14
N LEU A 13 20.96 5.71 14.54
CA LEU A 13 21.61 5.67 13.24
C LEU A 13 20.65 6.03 12.11
N ALA A 14 19.42 5.52 12.12
CA ALA A 14 18.40 5.86 11.13
C ALA A 14 18.01 7.35 11.24
N PHE A 15 17.81 7.85 12.45
CA PHE A 15 17.54 9.27 12.71
C PHE A 15 18.72 10.14 12.31
N ALA A 16 19.95 9.76 12.67
CA ALA A 16 21.18 10.45 12.27
C ALA A 16 21.36 10.43 10.76
N PHE A 17 21.04 9.32 10.08
CA PHE A 17 21.05 9.21 8.62
C PHE A 17 20.04 10.16 7.97
N VAL A 18 18.84 10.27 8.52
CA VAL A 18 17.81 11.20 8.05
C VAL A 18 18.23 12.65 8.24
N VAL A 19 18.73 12.99 9.42
CA VAL A 19 19.28 14.34 9.73
C VAL A 19 20.48 14.62 8.82
N PHE A 20 21.35 13.65 8.62
CA PHE A 20 22.49 13.71 7.70
C PHE A 20 22.04 13.98 6.26
N VAL A 21 21.04 13.26 5.75
CA VAL A 21 20.48 13.47 4.40
C VAL A 21 19.86 14.88 4.27
N GLN A 22 19.15 15.36 5.29
CA GLN A 22 18.62 16.74 5.33
C GLN A 22 19.74 17.79 5.38
N LEU A 23 20.75 17.58 6.21
CA LEU A 23 21.90 18.50 6.33
C LEU A 23 22.77 18.50 5.06
N VAL A 24 22.93 17.34 4.41
CA VAL A 24 23.59 17.23 3.09
C VAL A 24 22.79 17.97 2.02
N SER A 25 21.46 17.88 2.08
CA SER A 25 20.57 18.61 1.18
C SER A 25 20.71 20.14 1.32
N HIS A 26 21.00 20.62 2.54
CA HIS A 26 21.24 22.05 2.84
C HIS A 26 22.68 22.53 2.64
N ARG A 27 23.55 21.71 2.05
CA ARG A 27 24.97 22.05 1.77
C ARG A 27 25.82 22.52 2.99
N LEU A 28 25.35 22.28 4.22
CA LEU A 28 26.01 22.83 5.40
C LEU A 28 27.27 22.04 5.84
N ILE A 29 27.29 20.71 5.58
CA ILE A 29 28.37 19.84 6.10
C ILE A 29 29.52 19.62 5.11
N PHE A 30 29.30 19.76 3.78
CA PHE A 30 30.26 19.29 2.76
C PHE A 30 30.94 20.39 1.95
N LYS A 31 30.94 21.62 2.43
CA LYS A 31 31.55 22.75 1.72
C LYS A 31 33.05 22.58 1.43
N ASN A 32 33.73 21.68 2.14
CA ASN A 32 35.19 21.51 2.07
C ASN A 32 35.72 20.15 1.59
N ASN A 33 34.87 19.20 1.16
CA ASN A 33 35.37 17.88 0.76
C ASN A 33 35.07 17.58 -0.71
N ILE A 34 36.06 17.78 -1.57
CA ILE A 34 35.98 17.70 -3.05
C ILE A 34 35.52 16.33 -3.55
N ARG A 35 35.90 15.21 -2.90
CA ARG A 35 35.49 13.86 -3.32
C ARG A 35 34.00 13.59 -3.08
N ILE A 36 33.50 14.04 -1.95
CA ILE A 36 32.09 13.88 -1.59
C ILE A 36 31.23 14.79 -2.47
N GLN A 37 31.71 16.01 -2.77
CA GLN A 37 31.06 16.90 -3.73
C GLN A 37 30.96 16.32 -5.12
N GLN A 38 31.94 15.55 -5.58
CA GLN A 38 31.90 14.88 -6.91
C GLN A 38 30.87 13.74 -6.94
N ILE A 39 30.73 12.95 -5.86
CA ILE A 39 29.74 11.87 -5.76
C ILE A 39 28.32 12.46 -5.74
N PHE A 40 28.09 13.52 -4.96
CA PHE A 40 26.80 14.20 -4.88
C PHE A 40 26.57 15.25 -6.00
N ALA A 41 27.54 15.48 -6.85
CA ALA A 41 27.38 16.30 -8.07
C ALA A 41 26.49 15.61 -9.12
N HIS A 42 26.29 14.28 -9.02
CA HIS A 42 25.39 13.60 -9.93
C HIS A 42 23.93 13.87 -9.51
N PRO A 43 23.17 14.64 -10.29
CA PRO A 43 21.85 15.13 -9.89
C PRO A 43 20.84 14.00 -9.61
N LEU A 44 20.94 12.88 -10.35
CA LEU A 44 20.15 11.67 -10.14
C LEU A 44 20.38 11.04 -8.76
N LEU A 45 21.64 10.94 -8.35
CA LEU A 45 21.99 10.31 -7.08
C LEU A 45 21.47 11.13 -5.89
N THR A 46 21.67 12.45 -5.93
CA THR A 46 21.19 13.36 -4.88
C THR A 46 19.67 13.36 -4.77
N TYR A 47 18.97 13.36 -5.91
CA TYR A 47 17.52 13.25 -5.97
C TYR A 47 17.04 11.92 -5.37
N SER A 48 17.63 10.79 -5.77
CA SER A 48 17.25 9.47 -5.27
C SER A 48 17.49 9.33 -3.77
N ILE A 49 18.62 9.81 -3.25
CA ILE A 49 18.93 9.78 -1.81
C ILE A 49 17.92 10.63 -1.02
N ARG A 50 17.57 11.83 -1.50
CA ARG A 50 16.57 12.69 -0.86
C ARG A 50 15.20 12.00 -0.83
N ARG A 51 14.81 11.36 -1.93
CA ARG A 51 13.55 10.62 -2.06
C ARG A 51 13.49 9.43 -1.11
N ILE A 52 14.54 8.59 -1.10
CA ILE A 52 14.64 7.45 -0.19
C ILE A 52 14.61 7.94 1.27
N GLY A 53 15.33 9.01 1.59
CA GLY A 53 15.30 9.59 2.93
C GLY A 53 13.91 10.06 3.36
N SER A 54 13.21 10.81 2.50
CA SER A 54 11.85 11.27 2.80
C SER A 54 10.86 10.10 2.92
N ALA A 55 11.05 9.06 2.11
CA ALA A 55 10.27 7.85 2.14
C ALA A 55 10.46 7.07 3.46
N LEU A 56 11.70 6.93 3.93
CA LEU A 56 12.00 6.30 5.21
C LEU A 56 11.38 7.06 6.39
N ILE A 57 11.44 8.41 6.37
CA ILE A 57 10.77 9.23 7.38
C ILE A 57 9.27 8.98 7.38
N SER A 58 8.65 8.96 6.21
CA SER A 58 7.21 8.72 6.06
C SER A 58 6.80 7.35 6.58
N ILE A 59 7.60 6.29 6.30
CA ILE A 59 7.38 4.95 6.86
C ILE A 59 7.47 5.00 8.39
N MET A 60 8.53 5.59 8.93
CA MET A 60 8.74 5.65 10.37
C MET A 60 7.58 6.39 11.06
N LEU A 61 7.13 7.51 10.51
CA LEU A 61 5.98 8.26 11.03
C LEU A 61 4.69 7.43 10.96
N ALA A 62 4.42 6.78 9.83
CA ALA A 62 3.25 5.92 9.68
C ALA A 62 3.26 4.74 10.67
N ILE A 63 4.39 4.06 10.81
CA ILE A 63 4.59 2.95 11.76
C ILE A 63 4.39 3.46 13.20
N THR A 64 5.00 4.60 13.55
CA THR A 64 4.87 5.18 14.89
C THR A 64 3.42 5.53 15.19
N ALA A 65 2.75 6.23 14.27
CA ALA A 65 1.36 6.64 14.46
C ALA A 65 0.44 5.42 14.61
N THR A 66 0.59 4.42 13.75
CA THR A 66 -0.23 3.19 13.84
C THR A 66 0.08 2.37 15.08
N PHE A 67 1.36 2.28 15.49
CA PHE A 67 1.73 1.63 16.74
C PHE A 67 1.02 2.27 17.94
N PHE A 68 1.08 3.60 18.08
CA PHE A 68 0.42 4.28 19.19
C PHE A 68 -1.10 4.16 19.14
N LEU A 69 -1.73 4.29 17.96
CA LEU A 69 -3.18 4.12 17.83
C LEU A 69 -3.63 2.71 18.25
N ILE A 70 -2.90 1.68 17.84
CA ILE A 70 -3.18 0.30 18.22
C ILE A 70 -2.89 0.12 19.72
N ARG A 71 -1.80 0.69 20.23
CA ARG A 71 -1.43 0.57 21.63
C ARG A 71 -2.47 1.18 22.56
N ILE A 72 -2.99 2.37 22.24
CA ILE A 72 -4.08 3.00 22.99
C ILE A 72 -5.32 2.08 23.02
N LYS A 73 -5.68 1.48 21.86
CA LYS A 73 -6.83 0.56 21.77
C LYS A 73 -6.57 -0.77 22.49
N SER A 74 -5.31 -1.20 22.59
CA SER A 74 -4.91 -2.47 23.20
C SER A 74 -4.57 -2.38 24.69
N GLU A 75 -4.63 -1.19 25.30
CA GLU A 75 -4.36 -1.03 26.73
C GLU A 75 -5.43 -1.65 27.63
N GLY A 76 -4.95 -2.10 28.77
CA GLY A 76 -5.79 -2.68 29.81
C GLY A 76 -6.27 -4.10 29.54
N PHE A 77 -7.35 -4.47 30.20
CA PHE A 77 -7.96 -5.79 30.12
C PHE A 77 -8.72 -6.04 28.80
N MET A 78 -8.84 -5.07 27.90
CA MET A 78 -9.63 -5.23 26.66
C MET A 78 -9.09 -6.34 25.75
N ILE A 79 -7.77 -6.39 25.51
CA ILE A 79 -7.14 -7.50 24.77
C ILE A 79 -7.35 -8.83 25.47
N CYS A 80 -7.18 -8.85 26.79
CA CYS A 80 -7.30 -10.06 27.57
C CYS A 80 -8.74 -10.57 27.58
N LYS A 81 -9.72 -9.70 27.76
CA LYS A 81 -11.14 -10.04 27.72
C LYS A 81 -11.55 -10.65 26.39
N GLN A 82 -11.01 -10.15 25.29
CA GLN A 82 -11.34 -10.63 23.96
C GLN A 82 -10.64 -11.94 23.60
N ALA A 83 -9.39 -12.10 24.01
CA ALA A 83 -8.58 -13.29 23.70
C ALA A 83 -8.99 -14.51 24.56
N ILE A 84 -9.44 -14.27 25.78
CA ILE A 84 -9.83 -15.31 26.72
C ILE A 84 -11.33 -15.48 26.68
N GLY A 85 -11.82 -16.40 25.84
CA GLY A 85 -13.27 -16.64 25.65
C GLY A 85 -14.07 -17.00 26.90
N THR A 86 -13.39 -17.35 27.99
CA THR A 86 -14.01 -17.64 29.31
C THR A 86 -13.80 -16.52 30.31
N TRP A 87 -13.37 -15.33 29.89
CA TRP A 87 -13.01 -14.21 30.77
C TRP A 87 -14.01 -13.92 31.86
N ASP A 88 -15.30 -13.85 31.52
CA ASP A 88 -16.36 -13.50 32.47
C ASP A 88 -16.64 -14.62 33.50
N LYS A 89 -16.15 -15.85 33.24
CA LYS A 89 -16.30 -17.02 34.12
C LYS A 89 -15.13 -17.24 35.05
N LEU A 90 -14.01 -16.52 34.83
CA LEU A 90 -12.78 -16.66 35.60
C LEU A 90 -12.81 -15.81 36.87
N GLY A 91 -12.23 -16.30 37.97
CA GLY A 91 -11.93 -15.50 39.14
C GLY A 91 -10.91 -14.40 38.87
N GLU A 92 -10.93 -13.34 39.67
CA GLU A 92 -10.12 -12.13 39.43
C GLU A 92 -8.61 -12.42 39.34
N SER A 93 -8.08 -13.22 40.25
CA SER A 93 -6.66 -13.62 40.26
C SER A 93 -6.27 -14.42 39.02
N LEU A 94 -7.16 -15.27 38.52
CA LEU A 94 -6.89 -16.07 37.31
C LEU A 94 -6.97 -15.23 36.05
N ARG A 95 -7.87 -14.24 36.00
CA ARG A 95 -7.93 -13.24 34.92
C ARG A 95 -6.62 -12.46 34.81
N GLU A 96 -6.12 -11.98 35.93
CA GLU A 96 -4.87 -11.20 35.96
C GLU A 96 -3.69 -12.04 35.51
N MET A 97 -3.55 -13.26 36.01
CA MET A 97 -2.46 -14.17 35.65
C MET A 97 -2.48 -14.52 34.14
N GLN A 98 -3.66 -14.88 33.61
CA GLN A 98 -3.79 -15.19 32.19
C GLN A 98 -3.56 -13.95 31.31
N CYS A 99 -3.96 -12.77 31.76
CA CYS A 99 -3.71 -11.52 31.04
C CYS A 99 -2.21 -11.17 31.00
N VAL A 100 -1.50 -11.33 32.10
CA VAL A 100 -0.04 -11.12 32.15
C VAL A 100 0.68 -12.10 31.21
N ALA A 101 0.31 -13.39 31.25
CA ALA A 101 0.87 -14.41 30.37
C ALA A 101 0.62 -14.08 28.88
N LEU A 102 -0.61 -13.63 28.53
CA LEU A 102 -0.96 -13.21 27.18
C LEU A 102 -0.17 -11.99 26.74
N LYS A 103 -0.06 -10.96 27.56
CA LYS A 103 0.74 -9.76 27.27
C LYS A 103 2.20 -10.10 27.04
N ALA A 104 2.79 -10.94 27.89
CA ALA A 104 4.15 -11.41 27.73
C ALA A 104 4.37 -12.16 26.40
N ARG A 105 3.40 -13.01 26.00
CA ARG A 105 3.40 -13.72 24.73
C ARG A 105 3.31 -12.79 23.52
N LEU A 106 2.50 -11.73 23.62
CA LEU A 106 2.38 -10.70 22.58
C LEU A 106 3.58 -9.74 22.54
N GLY A 107 4.51 -9.86 23.50
CA GLY A 107 5.65 -8.95 23.65
C GLY A 107 5.22 -7.53 24.05
N ILE A 108 4.09 -7.43 24.75
CA ILE A 108 3.53 -6.18 25.26
C ILE A 108 4.13 -5.94 26.64
N THR A 109 4.97 -4.91 26.78
CA THR A 109 5.53 -4.49 28.06
C THR A 109 4.77 -3.29 28.64
N GLU A 110 5.08 -2.89 29.85
CA GLU A 110 4.53 -1.65 30.42
C GLU A 110 5.12 -0.39 29.79
N ASN A 111 6.28 -0.52 29.15
CA ASN A 111 6.98 0.60 28.54
C ASN A 111 6.73 0.68 27.03
N TRP A 112 5.90 1.63 26.61
CA TRP A 112 5.54 1.84 25.20
C TRP A 112 6.73 2.11 24.30
N PHE A 113 7.74 2.80 24.79
CA PHE A 113 8.94 3.09 23.99
C PHE A 113 9.75 1.81 23.72
N VAL A 114 9.86 0.94 24.71
CA VAL A 114 10.53 -0.36 24.55
C VAL A 114 9.82 -1.20 23.50
N ASP A 115 8.50 -1.24 23.57
CA ASP A 115 7.68 -1.98 22.60
C ASP A 115 7.81 -1.38 21.18
N LEU A 116 7.82 -0.05 21.05
CA LEU A 116 8.01 0.65 19.78
C LEU A 116 9.37 0.31 19.15
N PHE A 117 10.46 0.36 19.95
CA PHE A 117 11.79 0.03 19.47
C PHE A 117 11.92 -1.44 19.09
N SER A 118 11.32 -2.33 19.87
CA SER A 118 11.25 -3.76 19.54
C SER A 118 10.52 -3.98 18.22
N TYR A 119 9.44 -3.23 17.99
CA TYR A 119 8.70 -3.30 16.74
C TYR A 119 9.51 -2.79 15.54
N TYR A 120 10.23 -1.67 15.69
CA TYR A 120 11.15 -1.21 14.66
C TYR A 120 12.23 -2.23 14.34
N TYR A 121 12.82 -2.87 15.35
CA TYR A 121 13.80 -3.93 15.14
C TYR A 121 13.23 -5.10 14.32
N LYS A 122 11.97 -5.48 14.57
CA LYS A 122 11.28 -6.54 13.82
C LYS A 122 11.08 -6.17 12.35
N ILE A 123 10.82 -4.90 12.03
CA ILE A 123 10.55 -4.44 10.67
C ILE A 123 11.84 -4.15 9.89
N LEU A 124 12.96 -3.88 10.54
CA LEU A 124 14.21 -3.62 9.84
C LEU A 124 14.63 -4.82 8.97
N PRO A 125 15.16 -4.59 7.74
CA PRO A 125 15.43 -5.64 6.75
C PRO A 125 16.72 -6.42 7.08
N PHE A 126 16.76 -7.06 8.23
CA PHE A 126 17.83 -7.98 8.64
C PHE A 126 17.29 -9.40 8.76
N PRO A 127 18.09 -10.42 8.42
CA PRO A 127 17.70 -11.81 8.63
C PRO A 127 17.40 -12.08 10.11
N LYS A 128 16.21 -12.60 10.40
CA LYS A 128 15.74 -12.95 11.74
C LYS A 128 15.08 -14.30 11.72
N THR A 129 15.36 -15.10 12.75
CA THR A 129 14.64 -16.36 12.95
C THR A 129 13.37 -16.10 13.73
N VAL A 130 12.23 -16.33 13.11
CA VAL A 130 10.90 -16.19 13.70
C VAL A 130 10.34 -17.59 13.89
N CYS A 131 9.88 -17.87 15.11
CA CYS A 131 9.32 -19.16 15.46
C CYS A 131 7.82 -19.04 15.72
N GLN A 132 7.04 -19.98 15.17
CA GLN A 132 5.63 -20.11 15.53
C GLN A 132 5.55 -20.66 16.95
N VAL A 133 4.80 -19.95 17.80
CA VAL A 133 4.51 -20.41 19.15
C VAL A 133 3.21 -21.20 19.10
N THR A 134 3.31 -22.51 19.17
CA THR A 134 2.15 -23.38 19.37
C THR A 134 1.96 -23.60 20.86
N ASP A 135 0.77 -23.28 21.35
CA ASP A 135 0.39 -23.57 22.75
C ASP A 135 0.21 -25.06 22.90
N VAL A 136 1.06 -25.68 23.67
CA VAL A 136 0.77 -26.96 24.29
C VAL A 136 0.56 -26.66 25.76
N GLY A 137 -0.68 -26.31 26.12
CA GLY A 137 -1.10 -26.25 27.51
C GLY A 137 -1.27 -27.67 28.07
N THR A 138 -0.29 -28.18 28.78
CA THR A 138 -0.50 -29.33 29.65
C THR A 138 -0.94 -28.84 31.01
N ILE A 139 -2.16 -29.23 31.40
CA ILE A 139 -2.67 -29.00 32.77
C ILE A 139 -2.02 -30.05 33.63
N VAL A 140 -1.10 -29.64 34.50
CA VAL A 140 -0.50 -30.53 35.53
C VAL A 140 -0.96 -30.02 36.88
N GLY A 141 -2.00 -30.65 37.43
CA GLY A 141 -2.57 -30.29 38.75
C GLY A 141 -3.33 -28.97 38.72
N THR A 142 -3.14 -28.13 39.73
CA THR A 142 -3.75 -26.79 39.84
C THR A 142 -2.96 -25.72 39.10
N ASP A 143 -1.77 -26.03 38.60
CA ASP A 143 -0.90 -25.08 37.91
C ASP A 143 -0.88 -25.37 36.40
N THR A 144 -1.26 -24.35 35.62
CA THR A 144 -1.16 -24.41 34.17
C THR A 144 0.27 -24.03 33.76
N ILE A 145 1.11 -25.02 33.50
CA ILE A 145 2.46 -24.80 32.99
C ILE A 145 2.34 -24.63 31.47
N TYR A 146 2.56 -23.44 30.97
CA TYR A 146 2.65 -23.17 29.52
C TYR A 146 4.03 -23.59 29.05
N THR A 147 4.14 -24.75 28.40
CA THR A 147 5.34 -25.10 27.63
C THR A 147 5.24 -24.45 26.25
N ILE A 148 6.10 -23.50 25.99
CA ILE A 148 6.26 -22.90 24.65
C ILE A 148 7.00 -23.93 23.80
N SER A 149 6.32 -24.58 22.88
CA SER A 149 6.95 -25.45 21.88
C SER A 149 7.27 -24.61 20.64
N ASN A 150 8.56 -24.40 20.38
CA ASN A 150 9.06 -23.76 19.15
C ASN A 150 9.07 -24.79 18.02
N GLN A 151 7.96 -24.99 17.32
CA GLN A 151 7.87 -26.06 16.31
C GLN A 151 8.06 -25.52 14.91
N ASN A 152 8.09 -24.53 14.39
CA ASN A 152 8.41 -24.08 13.02
C ASN A 152 9.12 -22.74 13.03
N CYS A 153 10.43 -22.77 13.08
CA CYS A 153 11.24 -21.55 12.95
C CYS A 153 11.64 -21.34 11.49
N ARG A 154 11.43 -20.15 10.97
CA ARG A 154 11.84 -19.76 9.62
C ARG A 154 12.59 -18.43 9.68
N ASN A 155 13.52 -18.27 8.73
CA ASN A 155 14.26 -17.02 8.59
C ASN A 155 13.47 -16.05 7.72
N PHE A 156 13.20 -14.87 8.25
CA PHE A 156 12.56 -13.76 7.54
C PHE A 156 13.47 -12.54 7.52
N ILE A 157 13.40 -11.77 6.45
CA ILE A 157 14.03 -10.45 6.36
C ILE A 157 13.14 -9.40 7.05
N LEU A 158 11.82 -9.60 7.01
CA LEU A 158 10.82 -8.76 7.62
C LEU A 158 9.98 -9.60 8.57
N ASP A 159 10.06 -9.33 9.86
CA ASP A 159 9.27 -10.02 10.88
C ASP A 159 8.01 -9.20 11.20
N LEU A 160 6.87 -9.67 10.71
CA LEU A 160 5.55 -9.10 10.99
C LEU A 160 4.81 -9.85 12.12
N GLY A 161 5.45 -10.83 12.74
CA GLY A 161 4.86 -11.66 13.79
C GLY A 161 3.97 -12.78 13.28
N THR A 162 3.15 -13.30 14.18
CA THR A 162 2.20 -14.40 13.94
C THR A 162 0.77 -13.96 14.16
N VAL A 163 -0.17 -14.64 13.53
CA VAL A 163 -1.62 -14.39 13.64
C VAL A 163 -2.14 -14.95 14.96
N PHE A 164 -2.90 -14.16 15.73
CA PHE A 164 -3.40 -14.57 17.04
C PHE A 164 -4.93 -14.72 17.12
N PHE A 165 -5.70 -13.76 16.58
CA PHE A 165 -7.13 -13.66 16.84
C PHE A 165 -8.02 -13.76 15.60
N LEU A 166 -7.43 -14.01 14.43
CA LEU A 166 -8.17 -13.99 13.17
C LEU A 166 -9.15 -15.16 13.02
N GLY A 167 -8.89 -16.28 13.71
CA GLY A 167 -9.71 -17.49 13.63
C GLY A 167 -9.67 -18.19 12.26
N GLY A 168 -10.55 -19.17 12.05
CA GLY A 168 -10.69 -19.85 10.76
C GLY A 168 -9.43 -20.65 10.34
N GLY A 169 -8.68 -21.21 11.29
CA GLY A 169 -7.46 -21.98 11.02
C GLY A 169 -6.24 -21.12 10.64
N ASN A 170 -6.32 -19.80 10.79
CA ASN A 170 -5.21 -18.90 10.50
C ASN A 170 -4.32 -18.60 11.72
N ASN A 171 -4.84 -18.83 12.94
CA ASN A 171 -4.08 -18.60 14.16
C ASN A 171 -2.78 -19.43 14.16
N GLY A 172 -1.68 -18.80 14.53
CA GLY A 172 -0.34 -19.38 14.52
C GLY A 172 0.40 -19.27 13.18
N LYS A 173 -0.26 -18.96 12.06
CA LYS A 173 0.44 -18.69 10.79
C LYS A 173 1.30 -17.44 10.88
N PHE A 174 2.36 -17.38 10.08
CA PHE A 174 3.13 -16.14 9.92
C PHE A 174 2.28 -15.08 9.21
N VAL A 175 2.28 -13.86 9.73
CA VAL A 175 1.53 -12.73 9.15
C VAL A 175 1.96 -12.47 7.71
N LEU A 176 3.27 -12.56 7.42
CA LEU A 176 3.79 -12.33 6.08
C LEU A 176 3.26 -13.36 5.06
N ASP A 177 3.16 -14.63 5.44
CA ASP A 177 2.63 -15.70 4.58
C ASP A 177 1.15 -15.43 4.28
N LEU A 178 0.36 -15.08 5.31
CA LEU A 178 -1.06 -14.77 5.15
C LEU A 178 -1.28 -13.55 4.25
N ILE A 179 -0.53 -12.47 4.47
CA ILE A 179 -0.61 -11.26 3.64
C ILE A 179 -0.25 -11.60 2.19
N SER A 180 0.84 -12.34 1.95
CA SER A 180 1.27 -12.69 0.60
C SER A 180 0.23 -13.53 -0.15
N GLU A 181 -0.43 -14.48 0.52
CA GLU A 181 -1.53 -15.27 -0.04
C GLU A 181 -2.69 -14.37 -0.50
N LYS A 182 -3.11 -13.44 0.36
CA LYS A 182 -4.22 -12.52 0.07
C LYS A 182 -3.87 -11.48 -0.99
N MET A 183 -2.62 -11.01 -1.00
CA MET A 183 -2.12 -10.10 -2.04
C MET A 183 -2.21 -10.69 -3.44
N VAL A 184 -1.91 -11.99 -3.61
CA VAL A 184 -2.02 -12.65 -4.92
C VAL A 184 -3.46 -12.62 -5.43
N ILE A 185 -4.46 -12.82 -4.55
CA ILE A 185 -5.87 -12.77 -4.92
C ILE A 185 -6.25 -11.35 -5.35
N SER A 186 -5.95 -10.35 -4.51
CA SER A 186 -6.21 -8.93 -4.82
C SER A 186 -5.53 -8.49 -6.12
N PHE A 187 -4.27 -8.92 -6.33
CA PHE A 187 -3.50 -8.55 -7.52
C PHE A 187 -4.11 -9.09 -8.81
N ARG A 188 -4.60 -10.33 -8.82
CA ARG A 188 -5.24 -10.91 -10.02
C ARG A 188 -6.44 -10.08 -10.48
N ILE A 189 -7.25 -9.61 -9.55
CA ILE A 189 -8.42 -8.77 -9.83
C ILE A 189 -7.98 -7.36 -10.21
N GLY A 190 -7.09 -6.78 -9.42
CA GLY A 190 -6.63 -5.41 -9.61
C GLY A 190 -5.85 -5.20 -10.90
N ILE A 191 -5.03 -6.17 -11.34
CA ILE A 191 -4.28 -6.03 -12.60
C ILE A 191 -5.20 -6.06 -13.83
N ILE A 192 -6.26 -6.87 -13.81
CA ILE A 192 -7.26 -6.85 -14.87
C ILE A 192 -7.98 -5.51 -14.89
N ALA A 193 -8.32 -4.97 -13.70
CA ALA A 193 -8.92 -3.64 -13.58
C ALA A 193 -8.02 -2.55 -14.15
N VAL A 194 -6.73 -2.55 -13.83
CA VAL A 194 -5.74 -1.60 -14.36
C VAL A 194 -5.63 -1.70 -15.88
N ILE A 195 -5.63 -2.90 -16.44
CA ILE A 195 -5.61 -3.10 -17.88
C ILE A 195 -6.85 -2.48 -18.52
N VAL A 196 -8.05 -2.73 -17.97
CA VAL A 196 -9.31 -2.14 -18.47
C VAL A 196 -9.30 -0.62 -18.37
N GLU A 197 -8.87 -0.10 -17.22
CA GLU A 197 -8.75 1.33 -16.96
C GLU A 197 -7.85 2.04 -17.98
N LEU A 198 -6.67 1.48 -18.26
CA LEU A 198 -5.73 2.04 -19.23
C LEU A 198 -6.23 1.89 -20.66
N LEU A 199 -6.71 0.69 -21.05
CA LEU A 199 -7.16 0.41 -22.40
C LEU A 199 -8.39 1.24 -22.82
N LEU A 200 -9.27 1.58 -21.88
CA LEU A 200 -10.47 2.36 -22.17
C LEU A 200 -10.30 3.83 -21.83
N GLY A 201 -9.63 4.16 -20.73
CA GLY A 201 -9.47 5.53 -20.25
C GLY A 201 -8.59 6.38 -21.16
N TYR A 202 -7.46 5.85 -21.66
CA TYR A 202 -6.62 6.61 -22.59
C TYR A 202 -7.33 6.94 -23.91
N PRO A 203 -7.91 5.99 -24.66
CA PRO A 203 -8.61 6.31 -25.89
C PRO A 203 -9.78 7.27 -25.66
N MET A 204 -10.55 7.07 -24.58
CA MET A 204 -11.65 7.95 -24.22
C MET A 204 -11.17 9.38 -23.99
N GLY A 205 -10.13 9.61 -23.21
CA GLY A 205 -9.57 10.93 -22.95
C GLY A 205 -9.01 11.60 -24.22
N ILE A 206 -8.33 10.83 -25.11
CA ILE A 206 -7.83 11.30 -26.39
C ILE A 206 -9.01 11.74 -27.30
N MET A 207 -10.06 10.92 -27.39
CA MET A 207 -11.24 11.24 -28.19
C MET A 207 -11.97 12.48 -27.67
N MET A 208 -12.08 12.63 -26.35
CA MET A 208 -12.64 13.82 -25.70
C MET A 208 -11.82 15.08 -26.01
N ALA A 209 -10.48 14.99 -25.92
CA ALA A 209 -9.60 16.12 -26.22
C ALA A 209 -9.66 16.51 -27.71
N LYS A 210 -9.65 15.52 -28.62
CA LYS A 210 -9.74 15.72 -30.07
C LYS A 210 -11.04 16.40 -30.48
N ASN A 211 -12.15 16.04 -29.83
CA ASN A 211 -13.48 16.59 -30.16
C ASN A 211 -13.98 17.51 -29.05
N LYS A 212 -13.11 18.40 -28.57
CA LYS A 212 -13.45 19.38 -27.52
C LYS A 212 -14.79 20.03 -27.79
N ASP A 213 -15.67 20.01 -26.77
CA ASP A 213 -17.04 20.54 -26.79
C ASP A 213 -17.99 19.86 -27.78
N GLY A 214 -17.53 18.82 -28.51
CA GLY A 214 -18.34 17.98 -29.37
C GLY A 214 -19.10 16.88 -28.62
N ILE A 215 -19.77 16.00 -29.36
CA ILE A 215 -20.62 14.94 -28.79
C ILE A 215 -19.82 13.98 -27.91
N PHE A 216 -18.65 13.51 -28.36
CA PHE A 216 -17.79 12.61 -27.59
C PHE A 216 -17.29 13.24 -26.29
N ASP A 217 -16.94 14.52 -26.32
CA ASP A 217 -16.51 15.25 -25.12
C ASP A 217 -17.68 15.42 -24.13
N LYS A 218 -18.89 15.71 -24.63
CA LYS A 218 -20.08 15.82 -23.78
C LYS A 218 -20.43 14.48 -23.12
N ILE A 219 -20.45 13.38 -23.88
CA ILE A 219 -20.72 12.03 -23.35
C ILE A 219 -19.66 11.66 -22.29
N GLY A 220 -18.36 11.87 -22.62
CA GLY A 220 -17.27 11.59 -21.69
C GLY A 220 -17.36 12.42 -20.41
N LYS A 221 -17.63 13.71 -20.50
CA LYS A 221 -17.85 14.58 -19.32
C LYS A 221 -19.04 14.10 -18.49
N THR A 222 -20.16 13.75 -19.13
CA THR A 222 -21.34 13.23 -18.42
C THR A 222 -20.99 11.96 -17.67
N TYR A 223 -20.27 11.03 -18.31
CA TYR A 223 -19.81 9.80 -17.68
C TYR A 223 -18.94 10.09 -16.45
N ILE A 224 -17.92 10.94 -16.60
CA ILE A 224 -16.99 11.30 -15.51
C ILE A 224 -17.78 11.94 -14.35
N ILE A 225 -18.65 12.91 -14.64
CA ILE A 225 -19.48 13.58 -13.62
C ILE A 225 -20.39 12.57 -12.91
N THR A 226 -20.96 11.61 -13.64
CA THR A 226 -21.82 10.57 -13.05
C THR A 226 -21.04 9.69 -12.09
N ILE A 227 -19.81 9.26 -12.47
CA ILE A 227 -18.94 8.47 -11.58
C ILE A 227 -18.56 9.26 -10.33
N ASP A 228 -18.18 10.53 -10.48
CA ASP A 228 -17.75 11.38 -9.36
C ASP A 228 -18.90 11.77 -8.43
N ALA A 229 -20.14 11.90 -8.97
CA ALA A 229 -21.30 12.32 -8.20
C ALA A 229 -21.96 11.20 -7.38
N ILE A 230 -21.83 9.95 -7.82
CA ILE A 230 -22.42 8.80 -7.14
C ILE A 230 -21.43 8.27 -6.08
N PRO A 231 -21.86 8.05 -4.82
CA PRO A 231 -21.01 7.41 -3.83
C PRO A 231 -20.49 6.06 -4.34
N GLY A 232 -19.17 5.83 -4.25
CA GLY A 232 -18.51 4.67 -4.85
C GLY A 232 -19.16 3.33 -4.48
N VAL A 233 -19.60 3.18 -3.23
CA VAL A 233 -20.29 1.95 -2.78
C VAL A 233 -21.60 1.71 -3.55
N ALA A 234 -22.40 2.76 -3.75
CA ALA A 234 -23.66 2.66 -4.52
C ALA A 234 -23.39 2.29 -5.98
N TYR A 235 -22.37 2.91 -6.57
CA TYR A 235 -21.91 2.60 -7.92
C TYR A 235 -21.48 1.14 -8.09
N TYR A 236 -20.78 0.58 -7.11
CA TYR A 236 -20.35 -0.82 -7.16
C TYR A 236 -21.53 -1.79 -7.13
N TYR A 237 -22.57 -1.51 -6.34
CA TYR A 237 -23.81 -2.31 -6.34
C TYR A 237 -24.58 -2.19 -7.65
N ILE A 238 -24.60 -1.02 -8.27
CA ILE A 238 -25.25 -0.83 -9.59
C ILE A 238 -24.56 -1.72 -10.65
N TRP A 239 -23.22 -1.73 -10.68
CA TRP A 239 -22.48 -2.60 -11.59
C TRP A 239 -22.69 -4.08 -11.28
N MET A 240 -22.67 -4.46 -10.00
CA MET A 240 -22.96 -5.82 -9.59
C MET A 240 -24.33 -6.28 -10.07
N ALA A 241 -25.36 -5.45 -9.91
CA ALA A 241 -26.72 -5.76 -10.39
C ALA A 241 -26.78 -5.87 -11.92
N LEU A 242 -26.08 -4.99 -12.64
CA LEU A 242 -25.98 -5.05 -14.10
C LEU A 242 -25.29 -6.34 -14.57
N PHE A 243 -24.18 -6.73 -13.95
CA PHE A 243 -23.49 -7.97 -14.32
C PHE A 243 -24.31 -9.21 -13.97
N ALA A 244 -25.06 -9.20 -12.86
CA ALA A 244 -26.02 -10.25 -12.54
C ALA A 244 -27.12 -10.37 -13.60
N ALA A 245 -27.66 -9.24 -14.08
CA ALA A 245 -28.63 -9.22 -15.16
C ALA A 245 -28.08 -9.75 -16.49
N LEU A 246 -26.76 -9.62 -16.72
CA LEU A 246 -26.05 -10.18 -17.87
C LEU A 246 -25.60 -11.64 -17.65
N SER A 247 -26.06 -12.29 -16.58
CA SER A 247 -25.70 -13.66 -16.20
C SER A 247 -24.21 -13.91 -15.95
N LEU A 248 -23.45 -12.84 -15.62
CA LEU A 248 -22.08 -12.97 -15.16
C LEU A 248 -22.06 -13.35 -13.67
N PRO A 249 -21.15 -14.23 -13.24
CA PRO A 249 -21.02 -14.56 -11.84
C PRO A 249 -20.54 -13.32 -11.06
N THR A 250 -21.30 -12.95 -10.02
CA THR A 250 -21.05 -11.76 -9.21
C THR A 250 -20.43 -12.08 -7.84
N ILE A 251 -20.39 -13.34 -7.45
CA ILE A 251 -19.72 -13.79 -6.23
C ILE A 251 -18.40 -14.45 -6.62
N TYR A 252 -17.34 -14.07 -5.94
CA TYR A 252 -16.01 -14.62 -6.16
C TYR A 252 -15.94 -16.08 -5.75
N GLU A 253 -15.37 -16.92 -6.63
CA GLU A 253 -15.08 -18.32 -6.39
C GLU A 253 -13.65 -18.63 -6.79
N ALA A 254 -12.86 -19.16 -5.85
CA ALA A 254 -11.46 -19.46 -6.08
C ALA A 254 -11.29 -20.51 -7.19
N GLY A 255 -10.45 -20.23 -8.18
CA GLY A 255 -10.20 -21.11 -9.32
C GLY A 255 -11.14 -20.91 -10.53
N ASN A 256 -12.22 -20.16 -10.38
CA ASN A 256 -13.11 -19.82 -11.48
C ASN A 256 -12.78 -18.44 -12.05
N PHE A 257 -12.14 -18.40 -13.22
CA PHE A 257 -11.71 -17.13 -13.84
C PHE A 257 -12.86 -16.16 -14.12
N LEU A 258 -14.05 -16.67 -14.48
CA LEU A 258 -15.19 -15.81 -14.79
C LEU A 258 -15.61 -14.94 -13.60
N THR A 259 -15.38 -15.41 -12.37
CA THR A 259 -15.71 -14.66 -11.15
C THR A 259 -14.78 -13.46 -10.89
N TYR A 260 -13.64 -13.37 -11.59
CA TYR A 260 -12.73 -12.22 -11.55
C TYR A 260 -13.24 -11.06 -12.41
N LEU A 261 -14.06 -11.34 -13.45
CA LEU A 261 -14.44 -10.33 -14.44
C LEU A 261 -15.32 -9.23 -13.84
N ALA A 262 -16.38 -9.58 -13.13
CA ALA A 262 -17.32 -8.59 -12.58
C ALA A 262 -16.62 -7.58 -11.65
N PRO A 263 -15.85 -7.97 -10.61
CA PRO A 263 -15.15 -7.03 -9.75
C PRO A 263 -14.08 -6.23 -10.51
N SER A 264 -13.32 -6.87 -11.43
CA SER A 264 -12.29 -6.18 -12.21
C SER A 264 -12.88 -5.14 -13.17
N LEU A 265 -13.98 -5.45 -13.84
CA LEU A 265 -14.67 -4.51 -14.73
C LEU A 265 -15.28 -3.35 -13.94
N THR A 266 -15.87 -3.62 -12.77
CA THR A 266 -16.39 -2.56 -11.88
C THR A 266 -15.29 -1.57 -11.51
N MET A 267 -14.12 -2.07 -11.09
CA MET A 267 -12.95 -1.23 -10.77
C MET A 267 -12.45 -0.49 -12.01
N GLY A 268 -12.27 -1.21 -13.11
CA GLY A 268 -11.74 -0.66 -14.36
C GLY A 268 -12.61 0.45 -14.95
N PHE A 269 -13.93 0.28 -14.93
CA PHE A 269 -14.85 1.32 -15.39
C PHE A 269 -14.87 2.54 -14.46
N THR A 270 -14.72 2.35 -13.14
CA THR A 270 -14.57 3.47 -12.21
C THR A 270 -13.27 4.22 -12.46
N GLY A 271 -12.14 3.53 -12.56
CA GLY A 271 -10.81 4.13 -12.77
C GLY A 271 -10.64 4.78 -14.14
N MET A 272 -11.30 4.23 -15.18
CA MET A 272 -11.30 4.78 -16.54
C MET A 272 -11.74 6.26 -16.58
N ALA A 273 -12.70 6.65 -15.73
CA ALA A 273 -13.18 8.04 -15.65
C ALA A 273 -12.04 8.99 -15.25
N GLY A 274 -11.26 8.63 -14.23
CA GLY A 274 -10.10 9.41 -13.77
C GLY A 274 -9.02 9.53 -14.84
N ILE A 275 -8.65 8.41 -15.48
CA ILE A 275 -7.65 8.44 -16.57
C ILE A 275 -8.12 9.29 -17.73
N ALA A 276 -9.36 9.13 -18.19
CA ALA A 276 -9.91 9.92 -19.29
C ALA A 276 -9.91 11.42 -19.00
N LEU A 277 -10.26 11.80 -17.75
CA LEU A 277 -10.22 13.19 -17.31
C LEU A 277 -8.81 13.79 -17.42
N TRP A 278 -7.81 13.10 -16.88
CA TRP A 278 -6.43 13.59 -16.86
C TRP A 278 -5.80 13.60 -18.26
N VAL A 279 -6.02 12.56 -19.08
CA VAL A 279 -5.57 12.53 -20.49
C VAL A 279 -6.14 13.71 -21.24
N ARG A 280 -7.46 13.93 -21.14
CA ARG A 280 -8.12 15.06 -21.77
C ARG A 280 -7.52 16.40 -21.32
N ARG A 281 -7.35 16.57 -20.01
CA ARG A 281 -6.81 17.81 -19.43
C ARG A 281 -5.40 18.10 -19.94
N PHE A 282 -4.48 17.17 -19.81
CA PHE A 282 -3.10 17.38 -20.26
C PHE A 282 -3.00 17.59 -21.78
N MET A 283 -3.80 16.90 -22.58
CA MET A 283 -3.84 17.15 -24.01
C MET A 283 -4.34 18.56 -24.35
N LEU A 284 -5.37 19.05 -23.66
CA LEU A 284 -5.90 20.41 -23.89
C LEU A 284 -4.91 21.50 -23.45
N ASP A 285 -4.15 21.26 -22.37
CA ASP A 285 -3.11 22.18 -21.93
C ASP A 285 -2.01 22.29 -22.99
N GLU A 286 -1.63 21.19 -23.63
CA GLU A 286 -0.64 21.16 -24.70
C GLU A 286 -1.10 21.80 -26.04
N PHE A 287 -2.42 21.82 -26.31
CA PHE A 287 -2.95 22.42 -27.55
C PHE A 287 -2.56 23.90 -27.76
N ASN A 288 -2.39 24.63 -26.69
CA ASN A 288 -2.08 26.05 -26.70
C ASN A 288 -0.57 26.35 -26.71
N SER A 289 0.25 25.34 -26.66
CA SER A 289 1.72 25.47 -26.63
C SER A 289 2.28 26.03 -27.94
N ASP A 290 3.42 26.74 -27.84
CA ASP A 290 4.02 27.41 -29.02
C ASP A 290 4.53 26.41 -30.06
N TYR A 291 5.01 25.23 -29.64
CA TYR A 291 5.47 24.20 -30.58
C TYR A 291 4.29 23.66 -31.43
N VAL A 292 3.05 23.65 -30.92
CA VAL A 292 1.86 23.27 -31.68
C VAL A 292 1.51 24.35 -32.70
N LYS A 293 1.55 25.62 -32.32
CA LYS A 293 1.38 26.75 -33.26
C LYS A 293 2.41 26.70 -34.38
N PHE A 294 3.66 26.41 -34.04
CA PHE A 294 4.75 26.26 -34.99
C PHE A 294 4.56 25.07 -35.94
N ALA A 295 4.09 23.94 -35.42
CA ALA A 295 3.76 22.77 -36.23
C ALA A 295 2.65 23.03 -37.25
N ARG A 296 1.61 23.81 -36.84
CA ARG A 296 0.54 24.27 -37.74
C ARG A 296 1.08 25.21 -38.82
N ALA A 297 1.94 26.16 -38.45
CA ALA A 297 2.58 27.09 -39.39
C ALA A 297 3.43 26.36 -40.45
N LYS A 298 4.01 25.16 -40.11
CA LYS A 298 4.71 24.28 -41.06
C LYS A 298 3.77 23.45 -41.93
N GLY A 299 2.46 23.57 -41.81
CA GLY A 299 1.49 22.85 -42.61
C GLY A 299 1.28 21.39 -42.25
N LEU A 300 1.64 20.98 -41.03
CA LEU A 300 1.38 19.62 -40.59
C LEU A 300 -0.12 19.40 -40.34
N SER A 301 -0.62 18.21 -40.71
CA SER A 301 -2.02 17.86 -40.49
C SER A 301 -2.36 17.77 -38.98
N GLU A 302 -3.57 18.16 -38.61
CA GLU A 302 -4.03 18.15 -37.21
C GLU A 302 -3.91 16.76 -36.54
N ASN A 303 -4.14 15.67 -37.28
CA ASN A 303 -3.96 14.33 -36.75
C ASN A 303 -2.48 14.05 -36.43
N ARG A 304 -1.53 14.49 -37.26
CA ARG A 304 -0.10 14.32 -37.01
C ARG A 304 0.33 15.18 -35.81
N ILE A 305 -0.17 16.40 -35.71
CA ILE A 305 0.08 17.27 -34.56
C ILE A 305 -0.44 16.62 -33.28
N MET A 306 -1.67 16.10 -33.32
CA MET A 306 -2.31 15.46 -32.18
C MET A 306 -1.51 14.25 -31.65
N TYR A 307 -1.25 13.27 -32.51
CA TYR A 307 -0.66 12.00 -32.06
C TYR A 307 0.85 12.07 -31.88
N THR A 308 1.56 12.86 -32.70
CA THR A 308 3.03 12.89 -32.66
C THR A 308 3.58 13.95 -31.70
N HIS A 309 2.91 15.08 -31.58
CA HIS A 309 3.41 16.21 -30.80
C HIS A 309 2.66 16.39 -29.48
N ILE A 310 1.33 16.48 -29.51
CA ILE A 310 0.53 16.75 -28.31
C ILE A 310 0.48 15.52 -27.40
N LEU A 311 0.03 14.37 -27.91
CA LEU A 311 -0.12 13.16 -27.10
C LEU A 311 1.21 12.74 -26.46
N ARG A 312 2.30 12.82 -27.20
CA ARG A 312 3.65 12.45 -26.70
C ARG A 312 4.03 13.27 -25.47
N ASN A 313 3.74 14.55 -25.43
CA ASN A 313 4.05 15.41 -24.28
C ASN A 313 3.01 15.26 -23.18
N ALA A 314 1.74 15.19 -23.52
CA ALA A 314 0.62 15.07 -22.58
C ALA A 314 0.64 13.76 -21.80
N ILE A 315 1.23 12.67 -22.34
CA ILE A 315 1.25 11.37 -21.68
C ILE A 315 2.33 11.27 -20.57
N VAL A 316 3.36 12.13 -20.60
CA VAL A 316 4.48 12.07 -19.65
C VAL A 316 4.05 12.10 -18.18
N PRO A 317 3.19 13.03 -17.73
CA PRO A 317 2.70 13.05 -16.35
C PRO A 317 1.89 11.80 -15.99
N LEU A 318 1.23 11.18 -16.97
CA LEU A 318 0.37 10.02 -16.77
C LEU A 318 1.18 8.72 -16.64
N VAL A 319 2.28 8.60 -17.38
CA VAL A 319 3.15 7.42 -17.32
C VAL A 319 3.72 7.22 -15.91
N ARG A 320 3.93 8.31 -15.17
CA ARG A 320 4.35 8.28 -13.77
C ARG A 320 3.38 7.53 -12.86
N SER A 321 2.08 7.57 -13.14
CA SER A 321 1.06 6.92 -12.31
C SER A 321 0.90 5.42 -12.59
N ILE A 322 1.40 4.92 -13.74
CA ILE A 322 1.25 3.51 -14.12
C ILE A 322 1.86 2.53 -13.10
N PRO A 323 3.13 2.72 -12.64
CA PRO A 323 3.69 1.84 -11.60
C PRO A 323 2.87 1.86 -10.31
N ALA A 324 2.32 3.02 -9.93
CA ALA A 324 1.47 3.14 -8.75
C ALA A 324 0.15 2.37 -8.92
N ALA A 325 -0.46 2.41 -10.09
CA ALA A 325 -1.66 1.63 -10.39
C ALA A 325 -1.39 0.12 -10.34
N ILE A 326 -0.30 -0.35 -10.96
CA ILE A 326 0.07 -1.77 -11.00
C ILE A 326 0.41 -2.29 -9.60
N LEU A 327 1.25 -1.59 -8.85
CA LEU A 327 1.64 -2.00 -7.51
C LEU A 327 0.51 -1.79 -6.50
N GLY A 328 -0.32 -0.76 -6.69
CA GLY A 328 -1.53 -0.56 -5.90
C GLY A 328 -2.55 -1.70 -6.04
N ALA A 329 -2.57 -2.39 -7.18
CA ALA A 329 -3.40 -3.57 -7.38
C ALA A 329 -3.10 -4.71 -6.39
N LEU A 330 -1.87 -4.76 -5.82
CA LEU A 330 -1.51 -5.71 -4.76
C LEU A 330 -2.25 -5.46 -3.45
N LEU A 331 -2.66 -4.21 -3.20
CA LEU A 331 -3.30 -3.81 -1.95
C LEU A 331 -4.82 -4.05 -1.95
N GLY A 332 -5.39 -4.34 -3.11
CA GLY A 332 -6.81 -4.55 -3.27
C GLY A 332 -7.66 -3.31 -2.94
N THR A 333 -8.96 -3.49 -2.94
CA THR A 333 -9.92 -2.46 -2.53
C THR A 333 -10.93 -3.05 -1.56
N PHE A 334 -11.01 -2.49 -0.37
CA PHE A 334 -11.90 -2.98 0.68
C PHE A 334 -13.35 -3.15 0.22
N TYR A 335 -13.93 -2.12 -0.39
CA TYR A 335 -15.35 -2.15 -0.77
C TYR A 335 -15.66 -3.16 -1.86
N ILE A 336 -14.82 -3.25 -2.89
CA ILE A 336 -14.98 -4.23 -3.97
C ILE A 336 -14.86 -5.65 -3.42
N GLU A 337 -13.83 -5.91 -2.63
CA GLU A 337 -13.59 -7.23 -2.05
C GLU A 337 -14.74 -7.64 -1.14
N LYS A 338 -15.28 -6.71 -0.34
CA LYS A 338 -16.43 -6.97 0.53
C LYS A 338 -17.70 -7.27 -0.26
N ILE A 339 -17.98 -6.50 -1.31
CA ILE A 339 -19.22 -6.61 -2.09
C ILE A 339 -19.24 -7.90 -2.91
N TYR A 340 -18.11 -8.26 -3.52
CA TYR A 340 -17.99 -9.44 -4.37
C TYR A 340 -17.54 -10.71 -3.62
N GLY A 341 -17.42 -10.64 -2.28
CA GLY A 341 -17.03 -11.78 -1.43
C GLY A 341 -15.59 -12.27 -1.67
N ILE A 342 -14.68 -11.36 -2.04
CA ILE A 342 -13.28 -11.68 -2.33
C ILE A 342 -12.49 -11.76 -1.02
N ASP A 343 -11.79 -12.88 -0.81
CA ASP A 343 -10.93 -13.07 0.37
C ASP A 343 -9.50 -12.54 0.10
N GLY A 344 -9.42 -11.24 -0.17
CA GLY A 344 -8.19 -10.51 -0.48
C GLY A 344 -7.66 -9.68 0.70
N ILE A 345 -6.74 -8.75 0.41
CA ILE A 345 -6.08 -7.88 1.41
C ILE A 345 -7.07 -6.92 2.07
N GLY A 346 -7.98 -6.34 1.30
CA GLY A 346 -8.98 -5.42 1.85
C GLY A 346 -9.92 -6.11 2.83
N GLY A 347 -10.35 -7.33 2.50
CA GLY A 347 -11.13 -8.18 3.39
C GLY A 347 -10.35 -8.58 4.65
N LEU A 348 -9.07 -8.94 4.49
CA LEU A 348 -8.18 -9.27 5.60
C LEU A 348 -7.99 -8.08 6.57
N LEU A 349 -7.83 -6.86 6.04
CA LEU A 349 -7.69 -5.65 6.85
C LEU A 349 -8.89 -5.45 7.78
N VAL A 350 -10.10 -5.55 7.24
CA VAL A 350 -11.32 -5.36 8.07
C VAL A 350 -11.53 -6.51 9.03
N LYS A 351 -11.20 -7.73 8.61
CA LYS A 351 -11.29 -8.88 9.51
C LYS A 351 -10.30 -8.73 10.66
N SER A 352 -9.07 -8.33 10.41
CA SER A 352 -8.07 -8.11 11.45
C SER A 352 -8.44 -6.97 12.41
N GLU A 353 -9.08 -5.92 11.91
CA GLU A 353 -9.61 -4.83 12.75
C GLU A 353 -10.77 -5.31 13.64
N SER A 354 -11.72 -6.05 13.08
CA SER A 354 -12.89 -6.55 13.82
C SER A 354 -12.52 -7.62 14.86
N THR A 355 -11.49 -8.43 14.61
CA THR A 355 -10.99 -9.44 15.54
C THR A 355 -9.88 -8.91 16.46
N ASN A 356 -9.49 -7.63 16.32
CA ASN A 356 -8.38 -6.99 17.02
C ASN A 356 -7.05 -7.76 16.89
N ASP A 357 -6.82 -8.39 15.72
CA ASP A 357 -5.52 -8.98 15.41
C ASP A 357 -4.56 -7.90 14.93
N TYR A 358 -3.95 -7.23 15.88
CA TYR A 358 -3.12 -6.06 15.64
C TYR A 358 -1.83 -6.36 14.88
N PHE A 359 -1.29 -7.59 14.96
CA PHE A 359 -0.11 -7.98 14.19
C PHE A 359 -0.43 -8.03 12.70
N VAL A 360 -1.57 -8.62 12.34
CA VAL A 360 -2.04 -8.65 10.95
C VAL A 360 -2.32 -7.23 10.46
N LEU A 361 -3.01 -6.42 11.26
CA LEU A 361 -3.33 -5.03 10.92
C LEU A 361 -2.05 -4.20 10.68
N GLN A 362 -1.10 -4.26 11.61
CA GLN A 362 0.19 -3.58 11.47
C GLN A 362 0.98 -4.10 10.27
N GLY A 363 0.99 -5.41 10.05
CA GLY A 363 1.64 -6.03 8.91
C GLY A 363 1.11 -5.50 7.58
N ILE A 364 -0.22 -5.40 7.43
CA ILE A 364 -0.84 -4.83 6.22
C ILE A 364 -0.42 -3.37 6.03
N ILE A 365 -0.42 -2.56 7.09
CA ILE A 365 -0.04 -1.14 7.01
C ILE A 365 1.43 -0.99 6.60
N VAL A 366 2.35 -1.78 7.17
CA VAL A 366 3.77 -1.76 6.81
C VAL A 366 3.98 -2.15 5.36
N ILE A 367 3.37 -3.25 4.91
CA ILE A 367 3.47 -3.70 3.51
C ILE A 367 2.87 -2.65 2.56
N SER A 368 1.73 -2.07 2.91
CA SER A 368 1.10 -1.01 2.11
C SER A 368 2.00 0.22 1.97
N ALA A 369 2.65 0.64 3.07
CA ALA A 369 3.60 1.74 3.05
C ALA A 369 4.83 1.43 2.18
N LEU A 370 5.38 0.23 2.27
CA LEU A 370 6.50 -0.22 1.45
C LEU A 370 6.13 -0.23 -0.05
N ILE A 371 4.99 -0.82 -0.40
CA ILE A 371 4.50 -0.86 -1.78
C ILE A 371 4.28 0.56 -2.32
N SER A 372 3.68 1.45 -1.54
CA SER A 372 3.45 2.84 -1.93
C SER A 372 4.76 3.56 -2.26
N ILE A 373 5.79 3.38 -1.43
CA ILE A 373 7.10 4.00 -1.65
C ILE A 373 7.78 3.44 -2.90
N ILE A 374 7.78 2.12 -3.07
CA ILE A 374 8.32 1.48 -4.28
C ILE A 374 7.59 1.99 -5.52
N SER A 375 6.26 2.17 -5.42
CA SER A 375 5.42 2.71 -6.49
C SER A 375 5.83 4.13 -6.90
N TYR A 376 6.05 5.02 -5.93
CA TYR A 376 6.51 6.38 -6.20
C TYR A 376 7.90 6.41 -6.82
N LEU A 377 8.84 5.62 -6.28
CA LEU A 377 10.19 5.53 -6.83
C LEU A 377 10.18 4.98 -8.28
N ALA A 378 9.40 3.94 -8.52
CA ALA A 378 9.22 3.39 -9.85
C ALA A 378 8.61 4.41 -10.82
N GLY A 379 7.62 5.20 -10.37
CA GLY A 379 7.02 6.28 -11.15
C GLY A 379 8.03 7.36 -11.52
N ASP A 380 8.90 7.75 -10.61
CA ASP A 380 9.96 8.74 -10.86
C ASP A 380 10.99 8.20 -11.88
N ILE A 381 11.38 6.92 -11.75
CA ILE A 381 12.31 6.28 -12.71
C ILE A 381 11.69 6.21 -14.10
N VAL A 382 10.44 5.76 -14.20
CA VAL A 382 9.74 5.67 -15.50
C VAL A 382 9.59 7.06 -16.13
N THR A 383 9.29 8.10 -15.34
CA THR A 383 9.24 9.48 -15.83
C THR A 383 10.59 9.91 -16.40
N ALA A 384 11.69 9.62 -15.71
CA ALA A 384 13.05 9.98 -16.16
C ALA A 384 13.45 9.27 -17.45
N VAL A 385 12.95 8.05 -17.68
CA VAL A 385 13.20 7.30 -18.92
C VAL A 385 12.38 7.84 -20.09
N VAL A 386 11.12 8.25 -19.82
CA VAL A 386 10.18 8.70 -20.87
C VAL A 386 10.40 10.14 -21.25
N ASP A 387 10.76 11.01 -20.30
CA ASP A 387 11.04 12.43 -20.55
C ASP A 387 12.52 12.79 -20.38
N PRO A 388 13.28 12.85 -21.47
CA PRO A 388 14.69 13.25 -21.42
C PRO A 388 14.89 14.73 -21.00
N ARG A 389 13.82 15.53 -20.95
CA ARG A 389 13.88 16.94 -20.50
C ARG A 389 13.88 17.05 -18.96
N VAL A 390 13.51 16.01 -18.26
CA VAL A 390 13.71 15.91 -16.81
C VAL A 390 15.22 15.77 -16.57
N SER A 391 15.95 16.84 -16.95
CA SER A 391 17.29 17.02 -16.42
C SER A 391 17.08 17.30 -14.92
N PHE A 392 17.68 16.48 -14.09
CA PHE A 392 17.77 16.70 -12.64
C PHE A 392 18.66 17.93 -12.37
N SER A 393 18.30 19.08 -12.99
CA SER A 393 19.02 20.33 -12.85
C SER A 393 18.74 20.90 -11.48
N LYS A 394 19.79 21.33 -10.85
CA LYS A 394 19.87 22.02 -9.58
C LYS A 394 18.75 23.08 -9.43
N GLU A 395 17.81 22.84 -8.53
CA GLU A 395 17.20 23.90 -7.75
C GLU A 395 17.86 23.98 -6.37
#